data_feac78ec8d977b94d86e40ffd4bc64e1
#
_entry.id   feac78ec8d977b94d86e40ffd4bc64e1
#
_cell.length_a   1.000
_cell.length_b   1.000
_cell.length_c   1.000
_cell.angle_alpha   90.00
_cell.angle_beta   90.00
_cell.angle_gamma   90.00
#
_symmetry.space_group_name_H-M   'P 1'
#
loop_
_entity.id
_entity.type
_entity.pdbx_description
1 polymer ?
#
loop_
_entity_poly.entity_id
_entity_poly.type
_entity_poly.pdbx_seq_one_letter_code
_entity_poly.pdbx_strand_id
1 'polypeptide(L)'
;MINAIGFAPHPPLLVPEVASGAAVELDDLRVACDQLVADLVSSSDSMILLDSGQGIELGRWLLRRNDWSGPLVELVAPEHGEPLPDHIAAAIASEDRVAVLAMGDGSACRTEKAPGYLDDRSIDFDNSVADALTAVDAATLMNLDQQLATELLVAGRYVWPIAARIVETDSGNWRGELRYRDDPYGVSYFVALWTSVGIPSTTGP
;
A
#
# COMPACT_ATOMS: atom_id res chain seq x y z
N MET A 1 -15.64 4.77 9.12
CA MET A 1 -14.35 5.19 9.75
C MET A 1 -13.22 4.31 9.24
N ILE A 2 -12.11 4.90 8.79
CA ILE A 2 -10.93 4.10 8.37
C ILE A 2 -10.27 3.50 9.61
N ASN A 3 -10.13 2.19 9.61
CA ASN A 3 -9.53 1.45 10.73
C ASN A 3 -8.15 0.85 10.41
N ALA A 4 -7.86 0.62 9.13
CA ALA A 4 -6.59 0.08 8.71
C ALA A 4 -6.23 0.50 7.27
N ILE A 5 -4.93 0.64 6.99
CA ILE A 5 -4.39 0.81 5.65
C ILE A 5 -3.27 -0.20 5.46
N GLY A 6 -3.44 -1.08 4.49
CA GLY A 6 -2.41 -2.01 4.05
C GLY A 6 -1.70 -1.48 2.81
N PHE A 7 -0.39 -1.56 2.81
CA PHE A 7 0.45 -1.27 1.65
C PHE A 7 1.00 -2.58 1.12
N ALA A 8 0.76 -2.89 -0.13
CA ALA A 8 1.21 -4.12 -0.78
C ALA A 8 1.76 -3.82 -2.18
N PRO A 9 2.75 -4.55 -2.64
CA PRO A 9 3.26 -4.43 -4.00
C PRO A 9 2.36 -5.18 -4.99
N HIS A 10 2.57 -4.89 -6.29
CA HIS A 10 1.77 -5.48 -7.35
C HIS A 10 2.53 -6.18 -8.49
N PRO A 11 3.69 -6.85 -8.24
CA PRO A 11 4.34 -7.58 -9.33
C PRO A 11 3.45 -8.74 -9.81
N PRO A 12 3.27 -8.91 -11.15
CA PRO A 12 2.47 -10.01 -11.68
C PRO A 12 2.94 -11.40 -11.23
N LEU A 13 4.23 -11.54 -10.90
CA LEU A 13 4.84 -12.79 -10.42
C LEU A 13 4.39 -13.19 -9.00
N LEU A 14 3.65 -12.34 -8.27
CA LEU A 14 2.97 -12.75 -7.04
C LEU A 14 1.96 -13.88 -7.29
N VAL A 15 1.32 -13.89 -8.48
CA VAL A 15 0.39 -14.94 -8.88
C VAL A 15 1.17 -16.18 -9.30
N PRO A 16 1.09 -17.33 -8.57
CA PRO A 16 1.90 -18.51 -8.83
C PRO A 16 1.72 -19.06 -10.25
N GLU A 17 0.52 -18.97 -10.81
CA GLU A 17 0.18 -19.42 -12.14
C GLU A 17 0.89 -18.59 -13.23
N VAL A 18 1.11 -17.30 -12.99
CA VAL A 18 1.87 -16.41 -13.88
C VAL A 18 3.36 -16.70 -13.77
N ALA A 19 3.84 -16.95 -12.54
CA ALA A 19 5.25 -17.23 -12.28
C ALA A 19 5.71 -18.59 -12.79
N SER A 20 4.78 -19.52 -13.10
CA SER A 20 5.10 -20.88 -13.58
C SER A 20 6.15 -21.61 -12.73
N GLY A 21 6.16 -21.35 -11.41
CA GLY A 21 7.11 -21.93 -10.45
C GLY A 21 8.49 -21.26 -10.45
N ALA A 22 8.73 -20.21 -11.22
CA ALA A 22 10.03 -19.56 -11.36
C ALA A 22 10.34 -18.46 -10.32
N ALA A 23 9.41 -18.14 -9.43
CA ALA A 23 9.54 -16.99 -8.51
C ALA A 23 9.58 -17.43 -7.05
N VAL A 24 10.48 -18.37 -6.71
CA VAL A 24 10.72 -18.80 -5.32
C VAL A 24 11.18 -17.61 -4.46
N GLU A 25 11.90 -16.66 -5.05
CA GLU A 25 12.37 -15.44 -4.38
C GLU A 25 11.22 -14.56 -3.89
N LEU A 26 9.99 -14.78 -4.36
CA LEU A 26 8.81 -14.06 -3.92
C LEU A 26 7.96 -14.80 -2.88
N ASP A 27 8.39 -15.96 -2.39
CA ASP A 27 7.57 -16.74 -1.44
C ASP A 27 7.36 -15.99 -0.12
N ASP A 28 8.40 -15.36 0.44
CA ASP A 28 8.29 -14.55 1.64
C ASP A 28 7.39 -13.31 1.42
N LEU A 29 7.49 -12.69 0.25
CA LEU A 29 6.60 -11.59 -0.14
C LEU A 29 5.15 -12.04 -0.22
N ARG A 30 4.87 -13.22 -0.82
CA ARG A 30 3.50 -13.79 -0.87
C ARG A 30 2.94 -14.01 0.52
N VAL A 31 3.73 -14.60 1.42
CA VAL A 31 3.33 -14.82 2.83
C VAL A 31 3.01 -13.48 3.50
N ALA A 32 3.86 -12.47 3.33
CA ALA A 32 3.64 -11.15 3.93
C ALA A 32 2.37 -10.47 3.37
N CYS A 33 2.12 -10.57 2.06
CA CYS A 33 0.91 -10.04 1.44
C CYS A 33 -0.36 -10.79 1.92
N ASP A 34 -0.32 -12.13 1.99
CA ASP A 34 -1.45 -12.92 2.49
C ASP A 34 -1.78 -12.57 3.95
N GLN A 35 -0.77 -12.44 4.82
CA GLN A 35 -0.98 -12.03 6.22
C GLN A 35 -1.54 -10.61 6.33
N LEU A 36 -1.01 -9.66 5.54
CA LEU A 36 -1.54 -8.30 5.49
C LEU A 36 -3.02 -8.29 5.13
N VAL A 37 -3.38 -8.97 4.04
CA VAL A 37 -4.76 -8.96 3.54
C VAL A 37 -5.70 -9.70 4.49
N ALA A 38 -5.27 -10.80 5.11
CA ALA A 38 -6.04 -11.49 6.14
C ALA A 38 -6.38 -10.57 7.33
N ASP A 39 -5.42 -9.75 7.79
CA ASP A 39 -5.67 -8.78 8.86
C ASP A 39 -6.66 -7.69 8.44
N LEU A 40 -6.54 -7.15 7.22
CA LEU A 40 -7.49 -6.17 6.69
C LEU A 40 -8.91 -6.77 6.62
N VAL A 41 -9.04 -7.99 6.08
CA VAL A 41 -10.31 -8.72 5.93
C VAL A 41 -10.96 -8.98 7.29
N SER A 42 -10.18 -9.42 8.28
CA SER A 42 -10.70 -9.74 9.62
C SER A 42 -11.14 -8.52 10.43
N SER A 43 -10.59 -7.35 10.12
CA SER A 43 -10.80 -6.13 10.91
C SER A 43 -11.80 -5.16 10.31
N SER A 44 -12.30 -5.37 9.08
CA SER A 44 -13.11 -4.39 8.36
C SER A 44 -14.42 -4.97 7.80
N ASP A 45 -15.39 -4.07 7.59
CA ASP A 45 -16.71 -4.38 7.05
C ASP A 45 -16.78 -4.01 5.55
N SER A 46 -15.93 -3.08 5.10
CA SER A 46 -15.80 -2.66 3.71
C SER A 46 -14.35 -2.37 3.35
N MET A 47 -14.02 -2.43 2.05
CA MET A 47 -12.66 -2.28 1.54
C MET A 47 -12.60 -1.24 0.43
N ILE A 48 -11.55 -0.43 0.44
CA ILE A 48 -11.14 0.41 -0.69
C ILE A 48 -9.86 -0.20 -1.27
N LEU A 49 -9.91 -0.60 -2.54
CA LEU A 49 -8.73 -1.02 -3.30
C LEU A 49 -8.20 0.18 -4.08
N LEU A 50 -7.04 0.66 -3.70
CA LEU A 50 -6.38 1.82 -4.27
C LEU A 50 -5.15 1.38 -5.07
N ASP A 51 -5.07 1.77 -6.34
CA ASP A 51 -3.95 1.44 -7.23
C ASP A 51 -3.78 2.50 -8.32
N SER A 52 -2.67 2.47 -9.03
CA SER A 52 -2.41 3.33 -10.20
C SER A 52 -3.02 2.81 -11.52
N GLY A 53 -3.76 1.69 -11.47
CA GLY A 53 -4.44 1.05 -12.60
C GLY A 53 -3.82 -0.28 -13.03
N GLN A 54 -2.57 -0.56 -12.71
CA GLN A 54 -1.87 -1.79 -13.11
C GLN A 54 -2.09 -2.96 -12.15
N GLY A 55 -2.26 -2.69 -10.86
CA GLY A 55 -2.36 -3.68 -9.79
C GLY A 55 -3.79 -4.03 -9.34
N ILE A 56 -4.84 -3.40 -9.90
CA ILE A 56 -6.24 -3.65 -9.51
C ILE A 56 -6.59 -5.15 -9.56
N GLU A 57 -6.23 -5.84 -10.63
CA GLU A 57 -6.52 -7.27 -10.76
C GLU A 57 -5.75 -8.11 -9.73
N LEU A 58 -4.54 -7.72 -9.41
CA LEU A 58 -3.75 -8.39 -8.38
C LEU A 58 -4.32 -8.12 -6.98
N GLY A 59 -4.74 -6.89 -6.69
CA GLY A 59 -5.44 -6.57 -5.45
C GLY A 59 -6.73 -7.37 -5.29
N ARG A 60 -7.54 -7.49 -6.36
CA ARG A 60 -8.72 -8.36 -6.37
C ARG A 60 -8.36 -9.83 -6.14
N TRP A 61 -7.26 -10.30 -6.72
CA TRP A 61 -6.79 -11.67 -6.54
C TRP A 61 -6.38 -11.92 -5.08
N LEU A 62 -5.65 -11.01 -4.45
CA LEU A 62 -5.27 -11.08 -3.03
C LEU A 62 -6.51 -11.09 -2.12
N LEU A 63 -7.49 -10.23 -2.39
CA LEU A 63 -8.74 -10.18 -1.62
C LEU A 63 -9.53 -11.49 -1.75
N ARG A 64 -9.72 -12.01 -2.99
CA ARG A 64 -10.41 -13.29 -3.21
C ARG A 64 -9.69 -14.46 -2.55
N ARG A 65 -8.37 -14.49 -2.60
CA ARG A 65 -7.54 -15.52 -1.96
C ARG A 65 -7.70 -15.54 -0.44
N ASN A 66 -8.05 -14.41 0.16
CA ASN A 66 -8.30 -14.24 1.58
C ASN A 66 -9.81 -14.17 1.91
N ASP A 67 -10.65 -14.78 1.07
CA ASP A 67 -12.10 -14.95 1.28
C ASP A 67 -12.88 -13.64 1.45
N TRP A 68 -12.39 -12.50 0.94
CA TRP A 68 -13.13 -11.25 0.96
C TRP A 68 -14.41 -11.35 0.11
N SER A 69 -15.54 -11.08 0.74
CA SER A 69 -16.87 -11.06 0.10
C SER A 69 -17.70 -9.82 0.46
N GLY A 70 -17.11 -8.90 1.23
CA GLY A 70 -17.75 -7.64 1.61
C GLY A 70 -17.76 -6.60 0.48
N PRO A 71 -18.35 -5.43 0.74
CA PRO A 71 -18.32 -4.29 -0.18
C PRO A 71 -16.88 -3.92 -0.57
N LEU A 72 -16.66 -3.70 -1.87
CA LEU A 72 -15.39 -3.29 -2.43
C LEU A 72 -15.58 -2.06 -3.29
N VAL A 73 -14.84 -1.00 -2.98
CA VAL A 73 -14.76 0.21 -3.80
C VAL A 73 -13.37 0.28 -4.40
N GLU A 74 -13.27 0.50 -5.70
CA GLU A 74 -12.00 0.59 -6.40
C GLU A 74 -11.70 2.03 -6.77
N LEU A 75 -10.47 2.44 -6.51
CA LEU A 75 -9.96 3.76 -6.84
C LEU A 75 -8.68 3.63 -7.65
N VAL A 76 -8.75 4.07 -8.91
CA VAL A 76 -7.53 4.37 -9.66
C VAL A 76 -7.00 5.70 -9.16
N ALA A 77 -5.78 5.69 -8.65
CA ALA A 77 -5.16 6.87 -8.06
C ALA A 77 -5.15 8.03 -9.07
N PRO A 78 -5.78 9.15 -8.76
CA PRO A 78 -5.68 10.34 -9.60
C PRO A 78 -4.25 10.88 -9.61
N GLU A 79 -3.94 11.72 -10.58
CA GLU A 79 -2.66 12.41 -10.61
C GLU A 79 -2.46 13.26 -9.34
N HIS A 80 -1.21 13.58 -9.04
CA HIS A 80 -0.86 14.30 -7.82
C HIS A 80 -1.62 15.63 -7.69
N GLY A 81 -2.31 15.82 -6.55
CA GLY A 81 -3.03 17.05 -6.24
C GLY A 81 -4.52 17.06 -6.60
N GLU A 82 -5.02 16.09 -7.32
CA GLU A 82 -6.45 15.98 -7.58
C GLU A 82 -7.23 15.60 -6.32
N PRO A 83 -8.47 16.12 -6.16
CA PRO A 83 -9.33 15.72 -5.05
C PRO A 83 -9.78 14.27 -5.18
N LEU A 84 -10.02 13.61 -4.04
CA LEU A 84 -10.62 12.29 -4.05
C LEU A 84 -12.04 12.35 -4.64
N PRO A 85 -12.45 11.36 -5.45
CA PRO A 85 -13.82 11.28 -5.95
C PRO A 85 -14.85 11.23 -4.80
N ASP A 86 -16.02 11.83 -4.99
CA ASP A 86 -17.07 11.92 -3.97
C ASP A 86 -17.47 10.57 -3.38
N HIS A 87 -17.53 9.52 -4.19
CA HIS A 87 -17.88 8.18 -3.72
C HIS A 87 -16.82 7.57 -2.78
N ILE A 88 -15.54 7.93 -2.96
CA ILE A 88 -14.44 7.53 -2.07
C ILE A 88 -14.54 8.32 -0.76
N ALA A 89 -14.76 9.63 -0.85
CA ALA A 89 -14.96 10.46 0.33
C ALA A 89 -16.17 9.98 1.16
N ALA A 90 -17.25 9.56 0.50
CA ALA A 90 -18.42 8.97 1.15
C ALA A 90 -18.11 7.62 1.81
N ALA A 91 -17.33 6.74 1.16
CA ALA A 91 -16.91 5.47 1.74
C ALA A 91 -16.04 5.68 3.00
N ILE A 92 -15.10 6.64 2.95
CA ILE A 92 -14.24 7.01 4.09
C ILE A 92 -15.09 7.56 5.26
N ALA A 93 -16.12 8.35 4.96
CA ALA A 93 -16.99 8.97 5.95
C ALA A 93 -18.08 8.03 6.50
N SER A 94 -18.20 6.80 6.00
CA SER A 94 -19.18 5.83 6.48
C SER A 94 -18.96 5.46 7.95
N GLU A 95 -20.00 4.97 8.62
CA GLU A 95 -19.90 4.47 10.00
C GLU A 95 -19.26 3.07 10.07
N ASP A 96 -19.14 2.39 8.93
CA ASP A 96 -18.52 1.07 8.83
C ASP A 96 -17.01 1.14 9.12
N ARG A 97 -16.45 0.01 9.54
CA ARG A 97 -14.99 -0.15 9.60
C ARG A 97 -14.48 -0.36 8.18
N VAL A 98 -13.75 0.62 7.68
CA VAL A 98 -13.23 0.62 6.31
C VAL A 98 -11.73 0.37 6.33
N ALA A 99 -11.27 -0.63 5.60
CA ALA A 99 -9.84 -0.77 5.30
C ALA A 99 -9.50 -0.28 3.90
N VAL A 100 -8.26 0.14 3.73
CA VAL A 100 -7.67 0.49 2.42
C VAL A 100 -6.57 -0.52 2.10
N LEU A 101 -6.63 -1.13 0.93
CA LEU A 101 -5.52 -1.88 0.34
C LEU A 101 -4.90 -1.02 -0.76
N ALA A 102 -3.73 -0.46 -0.46
CA ALA A 102 -2.98 0.42 -1.35
C ALA A 102 -1.89 -0.37 -2.08
N MET A 103 -2.03 -0.52 -3.41
CA MET A 103 -1.15 -1.34 -4.25
C MET A 103 -0.09 -0.46 -4.92
N GLY A 104 1.19 -0.76 -4.70
CA GLY A 104 2.26 0.01 -5.35
C GLY A 104 3.66 -0.49 -5.01
N ASP A 105 4.53 -0.52 -6.02
CA ASP A 105 5.94 -0.91 -5.88
C ASP A 105 6.82 0.31 -5.62
N GLY A 106 7.97 0.08 -4.97
CA GLY A 106 9.06 1.03 -4.83
C GLY A 106 9.82 1.27 -6.12
N SER A 107 11.07 1.69 -6.00
CA SER A 107 11.91 1.93 -7.17
C SER A 107 12.16 0.63 -7.96
N ALA A 108 12.25 0.75 -9.28
CA ALA A 108 12.64 -0.36 -10.17
C ALA A 108 14.05 -0.17 -10.71
N CYS A 109 14.96 0.39 -9.88
CA CYS A 109 16.31 0.80 -10.27
C CYS A 109 17.39 0.29 -9.27
N ARG A 110 17.17 -0.87 -8.63
CA ARG A 110 18.05 -1.38 -7.57
C ARG A 110 19.26 -2.16 -8.05
N THR A 111 19.25 -2.64 -9.28
CA THR A 111 20.34 -3.45 -9.87
C THR A 111 20.54 -3.13 -11.34
N GLU A 112 21.69 -3.53 -11.91
CA GLU A 112 21.95 -3.41 -13.35
C GLU A 112 20.97 -4.19 -14.23
N LYS A 113 20.26 -5.17 -13.67
CA LYS A 113 19.25 -5.98 -14.37
C LYS A 113 17.82 -5.55 -14.09
N ALA A 114 17.64 -4.52 -13.25
CA ALA A 114 16.34 -3.96 -12.96
C ALA A 114 15.69 -3.34 -14.21
N PRO A 115 14.35 -3.24 -14.25
CA PRO A 115 13.64 -2.62 -15.38
C PRO A 115 14.12 -1.21 -15.74
N GLY A 116 14.47 -0.39 -14.72
CA GLY A 116 14.99 0.97 -14.90
C GLY A 116 16.52 1.06 -14.86
N TYR A 117 17.24 -0.09 -14.87
CA TYR A 117 18.68 -0.14 -14.65
C TYR A 117 19.09 0.38 -13.26
N LEU A 118 20.39 0.30 -12.92
CA LEU A 118 20.88 0.77 -11.61
C LEU A 118 20.89 2.30 -11.55
N ASP A 119 20.26 2.85 -10.53
CA ASP A 119 20.35 4.25 -10.13
C ASP A 119 20.58 4.33 -8.61
N ASP A 120 21.74 4.82 -8.19
CA ASP A 120 22.15 4.87 -6.78
C ASP A 120 21.18 5.68 -5.90
N ARG A 121 20.45 6.64 -6.48
CA ARG A 121 19.43 7.45 -5.78
C ARG A 121 18.25 6.60 -5.28
N SER A 122 18.04 5.42 -5.89
CA SER A 122 16.97 4.50 -5.49
C SER A 122 17.11 4.01 -4.04
N ILE A 123 18.35 3.90 -3.54
CA ILE A 123 18.64 3.43 -2.18
C ILE A 123 18.05 4.38 -1.14
N ASP A 124 18.38 5.67 -1.26
CA ASP A 124 17.95 6.69 -0.29
C ASP A 124 16.44 6.95 -0.42
N PHE A 125 15.91 6.93 -1.65
CA PHE A 125 14.48 7.06 -1.89
C PHE A 125 13.69 5.95 -1.21
N ASP A 126 14.05 4.69 -1.45
CA ASP A 126 13.36 3.53 -0.86
C ASP A 126 13.56 3.44 0.66
N ASN A 127 14.70 3.89 1.19
CA ASN A 127 14.89 4.02 2.64
C ASN A 127 13.91 5.01 3.25
N SER A 128 13.75 6.19 2.63
CA SER A 128 12.80 7.21 3.09
C SER A 128 11.36 6.69 3.09
N VAL A 129 10.95 5.94 2.05
CA VAL A 129 9.63 5.32 2.00
C VAL A 129 9.46 4.27 3.10
N ALA A 130 10.44 3.38 3.29
CA ALA A 130 10.37 2.34 4.32
C ALA A 130 10.28 2.92 5.74
N ASP A 131 11.06 3.97 6.02
CA ASP A 131 11.03 4.68 7.30
C ASP A 131 9.67 5.35 7.53
N ALA A 132 9.12 5.99 6.49
CA ALA A 132 7.81 6.63 6.56
C ALA A 132 6.68 5.60 6.78
N LEU A 133 6.72 4.46 6.10
CA LEU A 133 5.76 3.37 6.30
C LEU A 133 5.83 2.79 7.72
N THR A 134 7.04 2.69 8.29
CA THR A 134 7.25 2.20 9.64
C THR A 134 6.74 3.18 10.71
N ALA A 135 7.00 4.47 10.50
CA ALA A 135 6.72 5.52 11.49
C ALA A 135 5.32 6.15 11.36
N VAL A 136 4.51 5.76 10.35
CA VAL A 136 3.27 6.45 9.95
C VAL A 136 3.55 7.93 9.60
N ASP A 137 4.68 8.19 8.94
CA ASP A 137 5.02 9.54 8.49
C ASP A 137 4.26 9.87 7.19
N ALA A 138 2.99 10.24 7.37
CA ALA A 138 2.12 10.64 6.28
C ALA A 138 2.67 11.85 5.51
N ALA A 139 3.35 12.78 6.22
CA ALA A 139 3.89 13.98 5.60
C ALA A 139 4.98 13.65 4.57
N THR A 140 5.89 12.74 4.89
CA THR A 140 6.91 12.26 3.94
C THR A 140 6.28 11.59 2.73
N LEU A 141 5.30 10.71 2.90
CA LEU A 141 4.63 10.04 1.77
C LEU A 141 3.83 11.01 0.89
N MET A 142 3.19 12.03 1.48
CA MET A 142 2.46 13.06 0.71
C MET A 142 3.37 13.98 -0.09
N ASN A 143 4.61 14.17 0.36
CA ASN A 143 5.59 15.08 -0.24
C ASN A 143 6.71 14.36 -1.00
N LEU A 144 6.47 13.14 -1.47
CA LEU A 144 7.43 12.42 -2.32
C LEU A 144 7.85 13.28 -3.51
N ASP A 145 9.15 13.31 -3.80
CA ASP A 145 9.67 13.94 -5.02
C ASP A 145 9.13 13.18 -6.25
N GLN A 146 8.11 13.75 -6.87
CA GLN A 146 7.41 13.12 -8.01
C GLN A 146 8.29 12.99 -9.24
N GLN A 147 9.25 13.93 -9.44
CA GLN A 147 10.19 13.83 -10.54
C GLN A 147 11.14 12.66 -10.31
N LEU A 148 11.77 12.59 -9.14
CA LEU A 148 12.66 11.49 -8.78
C LEU A 148 11.92 10.16 -8.79
N ALA A 149 10.72 10.08 -8.22
CA ALA A 149 9.90 8.88 -8.22
C ALA A 149 9.55 8.38 -9.63
N THR A 150 9.37 9.31 -10.58
CA THR A 150 9.13 8.96 -11.98
C THR A 150 10.41 8.45 -12.64
N GLU A 151 11.56 9.10 -12.42
CA GLU A 151 12.86 8.66 -12.92
C GLU A 151 13.25 7.28 -12.39
N LEU A 152 12.93 6.98 -11.14
CA LEU A 152 13.17 5.71 -10.48
C LEU A 152 12.08 4.63 -10.76
N LEU A 153 11.10 4.93 -11.61
CA LEU A 153 9.98 4.04 -11.97
C LEU A 153 9.16 3.55 -10.77
N VAL A 154 8.97 4.39 -9.76
CA VAL A 154 8.19 4.07 -8.56
C VAL A 154 6.71 3.98 -8.90
N ALA A 155 6.12 2.79 -8.84
CA ALA A 155 4.71 2.61 -9.16
C ALA A 155 3.79 3.14 -8.03
N GLY A 156 4.25 3.11 -6.79
CA GLY A 156 3.52 3.63 -5.63
C GLY A 156 3.41 5.15 -5.53
N ARG A 157 4.09 5.92 -6.41
CA ARG A 157 4.22 7.39 -6.31
C ARG A 157 2.91 8.17 -6.26
N TYR A 158 1.82 7.63 -6.82
CA TYR A 158 0.49 8.26 -6.76
C TYR A 158 -0.41 7.65 -5.70
N VAL A 159 -0.17 6.39 -5.36
CA VAL A 159 -0.96 5.60 -4.41
C VAL A 159 -0.67 5.98 -2.97
N TRP A 160 0.61 6.02 -2.61
CA TRP A 160 1.04 6.28 -1.23
C TRP A 160 0.67 7.68 -0.73
N PRO A 161 0.78 8.76 -1.51
CA PRO A 161 0.31 10.09 -1.09
C PRO A 161 -1.19 10.13 -0.79
N ILE A 162 -2.00 9.37 -1.53
CA ILE A 162 -3.45 9.29 -1.29
C ILE A 162 -3.73 8.53 0.00
N ALA A 163 -3.11 7.36 0.19
CA ALA A 163 -3.25 6.59 1.42
C ALA A 163 -2.81 7.41 2.65
N ALA A 164 -1.71 8.14 2.56
CA ALA A 164 -1.22 9.02 3.61
C ALA A 164 -2.18 10.19 3.91
N ARG A 165 -2.78 10.79 2.88
CA ARG A 165 -3.78 11.86 3.04
C ARG A 165 -5.03 11.39 3.80
N ILE A 166 -5.43 10.12 3.61
CA ILE A 166 -6.55 9.53 4.36
C ILE A 166 -6.25 9.55 5.87
N VAL A 167 -5.03 9.19 6.26
CA VAL A 167 -4.60 9.22 7.68
C VAL A 167 -4.54 10.63 8.23
N GLU A 168 -4.06 11.61 7.47
CA GLU A 168 -4.00 13.01 7.91
C GLU A 168 -5.37 13.63 8.17
N THR A 169 -6.43 13.15 7.49
CA THR A 169 -7.80 13.62 7.74
C THR A 169 -8.44 12.99 8.98
N ASP A 170 -7.83 11.93 9.52
CA ASP A 170 -8.27 11.26 10.73
C ASP A 170 -7.52 11.80 11.94
N SER A 171 -8.24 12.30 12.95
CA SER A 171 -7.66 12.77 14.21
C SER A 171 -7.19 11.63 15.15
N GLY A 172 -7.31 10.37 14.73
CA GLY A 172 -6.93 9.18 15.48
C GLY A 172 -5.41 9.02 15.64
N ASN A 173 -5.01 8.20 16.60
CA ASN A 173 -3.63 7.73 16.69
C ASN A 173 -3.47 6.52 15.76
N TRP A 174 -2.36 6.46 15.05
CA TRP A 174 -2.03 5.37 14.16
C TRP A 174 -0.75 4.66 14.58
N ARG A 175 -0.70 3.36 14.32
CA ARG A 175 0.49 2.53 14.51
C ARG A 175 0.88 1.91 13.17
N GLY A 176 2.16 2.01 12.81
CA GLY A 176 2.75 1.41 11.62
C GLY A 176 3.54 0.14 11.96
N GLU A 177 3.52 -0.78 11.01
CA GLU A 177 4.31 -2.00 11.02
C GLU A 177 4.79 -2.30 9.60
N LEU A 178 6.10 -2.29 9.38
CA LEU A 178 6.71 -2.75 8.13
C LEU A 178 6.97 -4.27 8.26
N ARG A 179 6.29 -5.07 7.46
CA ARG A 179 6.30 -6.55 7.53
C ARG A 179 7.25 -7.19 6.55
N TYR A 180 7.49 -6.52 5.43
CA TYR A 180 8.41 -7.00 4.41
C TYR A 180 9.08 -5.82 3.72
N ARG A 181 10.36 -5.99 3.41
CA ARG A 181 11.13 -5.10 2.56
C ARG A 181 12.24 -5.89 1.91
N ASP A 182 12.25 -5.96 0.59
CA ASP A 182 13.33 -6.53 -0.21
C ASP A 182 13.23 -5.99 -1.64
N ASP A 183 14.26 -6.25 -2.46
CA ASP A 183 14.33 -5.79 -3.84
C ASP A 183 14.62 -6.94 -4.84
N PRO A 184 13.87 -8.06 -4.80
CA PRO A 184 14.03 -9.13 -5.76
C PRO A 184 13.81 -8.59 -7.18
N TYR A 185 14.64 -9.06 -8.12
CA TYR A 185 14.66 -8.60 -9.52
C TYR A 185 14.98 -7.11 -9.70
N GLY A 186 15.51 -6.45 -8.65
CA GLY A 186 15.88 -5.04 -8.69
C GLY A 186 14.71 -4.06 -8.58
N VAL A 187 13.55 -4.53 -8.12
CA VAL A 187 12.38 -3.72 -7.79
C VAL A 187 12.12 -3.78 -6.29
N SER A 188 12.04 -2.63 -5.65
CA SER A 188 11.76 -2.57 -4.20
C SER A 188 10.29 -2.86 -3.91
N TYR A 189 10.06 -3.82 -3.00
CA TYR A 189 8.73 -4.18 -2.53
C TYR A 189 8.62 -3.93 -1.03
N PHE A 190 7.49 -3.35 -0.64
CA PHE A 190 7.14 -3.08 0.75
C PHE A 190 5.80 -3.72 1.08
N VAL A 191 5.71 -4.40 2.23
CA VAL A 191 4.42 -4.76 2.83
C VAL A 191 4.36 -4.09 4.19
N ALA A 192 3.38 -3.21 4.38
CA ALA A 192 3.21 -2.49 5.63
C ALA A 192 1.73 -2.41 6.03
N LEU A 193 1.48 -2.31 7.31
CA LEU A 193 0.16 -2.14 7.88
C LEU A 193 0.15 -0.90 8.78
N TRP A 194 -0.79 -0.01 8.55
CA TRP A 194 -1.17 1.04 9.48
C TRP A 194 -2.53 0.71 10.10
N THR A 195 -2.62 0.77 11.42
CA THR A 195 -3.86 0.53 12.16
C THR A 195 -4.22 1.73 13.01
N SER A 196 -5.50 2.12 12.97
CA SER A 196 -6.02 3.14 13.88
C SER A 196 -6.08 2.57 15.30
N VAL A 197 -5.41 3.25 16.22
CA VAL A 197 -5.49 2.94 17.65
C VAL A 197 -6.58 3.83 18.22
N GLY A 198 -7.77 3.29 18.45
CA GLY A 198 -8.89 4.05 19.00
C GLY A 198 -8.46 4.92 20.19
N ILE A 199 -8.98 6.14 20.29
CA ILE A 199 -8.78 6.98 21.47
C ILE A 199 -9.31 6.17 22.66
N PRO A 200 -8.49 5.86 23.69
CA PRO A 200 -9.01 5.21 24.88
C PRO A 200 -10.15 6.07 25.42
N SER A 201 -11.35 5.46 25.55
CA SER A 201 -12.50 6.15 26.14
C SER A 201 -12.06 6.66 27.51
N THR A 202 -11.90 7.97 27.64
CA THR A 202 -11.78 8.60 28.96
C THR A 202 -13.15 8.52 29.62
N THR A 203 -13.50 7.32 30.09
CA THR A 203 -14.51 7.20 31.15
C THR A 203 -13.84 7.73 32.40
N GLY A 204 -14.05 9.03 32.63
CA GLY A 204 -13.76 9.64 33.92
C GLY A 204 -14.58 9.02 35.02
N PRO A 205 -14.10 9.08 36.24
CA PRO A 205 -14.75 8.51 37.42
C PRO A 205 -16.08 9.16 37.77
#